data_a0438fe0d6263ff973829e6a693074a1
#
_entry.id   a0438fe0d6263ff973829e6a693074a1
#
_cell.length_a   1.000
_cell.length_b   1.000
_cell.length_c   1.000
_cell.angle_alpha   90.00
_cell.angle_beta   90.00
_cell.angle_gamma   90.00
#
_symmetry.space_group_name_H-M   'P 1'
#
loop_
_entity.id
_entity.type
_entity.pdbx_description
1 polymer ?
#
loop_
_entity_poly.entity_id
_entity_poly.type
_entity_poly.pdbx_seq_one_letter_code
_entity_poly.pdbx_strand_id
1 'polypeptide(L)'
;FNRGNSRFDLTMGARKRHSPSRGSLAYSRRVRAKTMEARIRAWPSRSATEEPKILAHCGFKAGCVQIVSIDDREKVPNAGKQLVSLGTVLVTPPVLILGVRGYSKDYDGLHAEFDVYAEDIPKYISKEMTFKNKEGALENAEKGLKKIKEIFAIVAVSPRAAGLEMKKPYIFEAMVSGGDIQKQFEHVKESLGKEIKIDQIFETGATVDVAAITKGHGWQGVMRRWNVKKKQHKSRKTVREVGSLGPISPQSVMYTVPRAGQTGFHQRVEYDKRILVMGNADNDKLKINPDGGYKHFGLVKGDFIILKGSVPGTYRRLIKMRSQIRNAPPKVNKPNILEVVIWWKLQLIQLQEQKMEK
;
A
#
# COMPACT_ATOMS: atom_id res chain seq x y z
N PHE A 1 34.17 -15.67 34.21
CA PHE A 1 34.60 -15.78 32.81
C PHE A 1 34.81 -14.39 32.25
N ASN A 2 36.06 -13.94 32.29
CA ASN A 2 36.55 -12.70 31.72
C ASN A 2 36.40 -12.77 30.20
N ARG A 3 35.41 -12.07 29.65
CA ARG A 3 35.42 -11.73 28.22
C ARG A 3 36.45 -10.60 28.05
N GLY A 4 37.65 -11.00 27.63
CA GLY A 4 38.68 -10.07 27.22
C GLY A 4 38.11 -9.08 26.20
N ASN A 5 38.11 -7.81 26.54
CA ASN A 5 37.94 -6.69 25.64
C ASN A 5 39.08 -6.72 24.60
N SER A 6 38.91 -7.45 23.51
CA SER A 6 39.74 -7.20 22.34
C SER A 6 39.27 -5.86 21.76
N ARG A 7 39.84 -4.79 22.24
CA ARG A 7 39.93 -3.52 21.53
C ARG A 7 40.78 -3.73 20.30
N PHE A 8 40.24 -4.47 19.34
CA PHE A 8 40.81 -4.44 18.01
C PHE A 8 40.40 -3.14 17.33
N ASP A 9 41.39 -2.36 17.20
CA ASP A 9 41.41 -1.03 16.73
C ASP A 9 40.74 -0.80 15.41
N LEU A 10 39.72 -0.14 15.54
CA LEU A 10 38.90 0.53 14.55
C LEU A 10 39.57 1.77 13.95
N THR A 11 40.87 1.93 14.12
CA THR A 11 41.56 3.21 13.92
C THR A 11 42.17 3.43 12.54
N MET A 12 42.19 2.43 11.69
CA MET A 12 42.80 2.53 10.37
C MET A 12 41.79 2.82 9.27
N GLY A 13 41.27 4.05 9.23
CA GLY A 13 40.48 4.54 8.08
C GLY A 13 39.16 3.83 7.82
N ALA A 14 38.78 2.86 8.63
CA ALA A 14 37.53 2.14 8.54
C ALA A 14 36.34 3.05 8.93
N ARG A 15 35.25 2.90 8.23
CA ARG A 15 34.00 3.56 8.58
C ARG A 15 33.60 3.21 10.00
N LYS A 16 33.36 4.21 10.84
CA LYS A 16 32.90 4.00 12.22
C LYS A 16 31.69 3.09 12.23
N ARG A 17 31.71 2.07 13.09
CA ARG A 17 30.65 1.05 13.21
C ARG A 17 29.27 1.66 13.47
N HIS A 18 29.20 2.82 14.10
CA HIS A 18 27.99 3.54 14.44
C HIS A 18 27.49 4.51 13.35
N SER A 19 28.20 4.64 12.24
CA SER A 19 27.73 5.49 11.14
C SER A 19 26.48 4.89 10.52
N PRO A 20 25.38 5.66 10.33
CA PRO A 20 24.18 5.14 9.70
C PRO A 20 24.44 4.68 8.26
N SER A 21 23.75 3.66 7.83
CA SER A 21 23.81 3.18 6.46
C SER A 21 23.21 4.21 5.51
N ARG A 22 23.77 4.32 4.31
CA ARG A 22 23.22 5.19 3.26
C ARG A 22 22.17 4.42 2.49
N GLY A 23 20.90 4.67 2.78
CA GLY A 23 19.76 3.95 2.25
C GLY A 23 19.58 2.57 2.92
N SER A 24 18.43 1.97 2.68
CA SER A 24 18.11 0.64 3.20
C SER A 24 18.77 -0.45 2.36
N LEU A 25 19.54 -1.32 3.00
CA LEU A 25 20.12 -2.52 2.37
C LEU A 25 19.10 -3.66 2.24
N ALA A 26 17.97 -3.61 2.96
CA ALA A 26 16.87 -4.57 2.81
C ALA A 26 16.28 -4.59 1.38
N TYR A 27 16.47 -3.51 0.64
CA TYR A 27 16.07 -3.38 -0.76
C TYR A 27 17.30 -3.31 -1.69
N SER A 28 18.37 -4.03 -1.40
CA SER A 28 19.67 -3.89 -2.10
C SER A 28 19.59 -4.16 -3.59
N ARG A 29 18.81 -5.11 -4.03
CA ARG A 29 18.55 -5.32 -5.46
C ARG A 29 17.33 -4.50 -5.90
N ARG A 30 17.50 -3.19 -6.01
CA ARG A 30 16.45 -2.27 -6.43
C ARG A 30 16.23 -2.37 -7.93
N VAL A 31 15.26 -3.18 -8.31
CA VAL A 31 14.89 -3.42 -9.70
C VAL A 31 13.60 -2.69 -10.06
N ARG A 32 13.39 -2.42 -11.33
CA ARG A 32 12.14 -1.87 -11.85
C ARG A 32 11.03 -2.94 -11.74
N ALA A 33 9.85 -2.57 -11.27
CA ALA A 33 8.70 -3.48 -11.25
C ALA A 33 8.30 -3.90 -12.67
N LYS A 34 7.80 -5.12 -12.81
CA LYS A 34 7.35 -5.64 -14.13
C LYS A 34 6.04 -5.00 -14.58
N THR A 35 5.14 -4.73 -13.65
CA THR A 35 3.79 -4.18 -13.90
C THR A 35 3.57 -2.92 -13.05
N MET A 36 2.54 -2.15 -13.37
CA MET A 36 2.10 -1.01 -12.55
C MET A 36 1.32 -1.43 -11.31
N GLU A 37 0.95 -2.68 -11.22
CA GLU A 37 0.20 -3.25 -10.10
C GLU A 37 1.14 -3.88 -9.09
N ALA A 38 0.89 -3.60 -7.81
CA ALA A 38 1.58 -4.28 -6.74
C ALA A 38 0.97 -5.66 -6.49
N ARG A 39 1.81 -6.66 -6.17
CA ARG A 39 1.37 -7.97 -5.73
C ARG A 39 1.39 -8.03 -4.20
N ILE A 40 0.31 -8.53 -3.62
CA ILE A 40 0.26 -8.88 -2.20
C ILE A 40 0.69 -10.35 -2.10
N ARG A 41 1.76 -10.63 -1.36
CA ARG A 41 2.35 -11.99 -1.27
C ARG A 41 2.04 -12.69 0.04
N ALA A 42 1.74 -11.95 1.08
CA ALA A 42 1.46 -12.48 2.40
C ALA A 42 0.12 -11.96 2.88
N TRP A 43 -0.62 -12.77 3.59
CA TRP A 43 -1.95 -12.48 4.07
C TRP A 43 -2.04 -12.77 5.56
N PRO A 44 -2.80 -11.99 6.34
CA PRO A 44 -3.08 -12.33 7.74
C PRO A 44 -4.04 -13.52 7.80
N SER A 45 -3.77 -14.46 8.67
CA SER A 45 -4.73 -15.51 9.03
C SER A 45 -5.63 -15.00 10.15
N ARG A 46 -6.92 -15.23 10.03
CA ARG A 46 -7.92 -15.01 11.08
C ARG A 46 -8.29 -16.33 11.72
N SER A 47 -8.79 -16.27 12.96
CA SER A 47 -9.25 -17.44 13.69
C SER A 47 -10.50 -18.04 13.02
N ALA A 48 -10.69 -19.35 13.19
CA ALA A 48 -11.87 -20.04 12.67
C ALA A 48 -13.18 -19.60 13.36
N THR A 49 -13.09 -18.91 14.50
CA THR A 49 -14.25 -18.37 15.23
C THR A 49 -14.79 -17.06 14.64
N GLU A 50 -13.99 -16.37 13.81
CA GLU A 50 -14.41 -15.12 13.17
C GLU A 50 -15.22 -15.41 11.91
N GLU A 51 -16.13 -14.51 11.56
CA GLU A 51 -16.85 -14.58 10.29
C GLU A 51 -15.93 -14.44 9.09
N PRO A 52 -16.21 -15.13 7.97
CA PRO A 52 -15.42 -15.01 6.77
C PRO A 52 -15.50 -13.61 6.20
N LYS A 53 -14.34 -13.00 5.91
CA LYS A 53 -14.24 -11.66 5.30
C LYS A 53 -13.18 -11.66 4.21
N ILE A 54 -13.39 -10.85 3.19
CA ILE A 54 -12.38 -10.53 2.18
C ILE A 54 -11.36 -9.58 2.82
N LEU A 55 -10.08 -9.91 2.71
CA LEU A 55 -9.02 -9.20 3.44
C LEU A 55 -8.40 -8.03 2.66
N ALA A 56 -8.81 -7.78 1.43
CA ALA A 56 -8.22 -6.72 0.61
C ALA A 56 -9.28 -5.90 -0.13
N HIS A 57 -8.95 -4.63 -0.29
CA HIS A 57 -9.63 -3.69 -1.17
C HIS A 57 -8.59 -2.88 -1.94
N CYS A 58 -9.02 -2.07 -2.89
CA CYS A 58 -8.12 -1.21 -3.63
C CYS A 58 -8.68 0.20 -3.79
N GLY A 59 -7.81 1.12 -4.12
CA GLY A 59 -8.18 2.50 -4.38
C GLY A 59 -7.18 3.20 -5.30
N PHE A 60 -7.54 4.38 -5.77
CA PHE A 60 -6.70 5.21 -6.61
C PHE A 60 -6.24 6.45 -5.86
N LYS A 61 -4.94 6.73 -5.87
CA LYS A 61 -4.38 7.88 -5.16
C LYS A 61 -4.80 9.19 -5.83
N ALA A 62 -5.59 9.99 -5.10
CA ALA A 62 -6.02 11.30 -5.55
C ALA A 62 -5.02 12.39 -5.14
N GLY A 63 -4.76 12.53 -3.85
CA GLY A 63 -3.91 13.59 -3.35
C GLY A 63 -3.55 13.44 -1.88
N CYS A 64 -3.12 14.54 -1.29
CA CYS A 64 -2.85 14.63 0.13
C CYS A 64 -3.56 15.85 0.71
N VAL A 65 -4.01 15.73 1.93
CA VAL A 65 -4.68 16.77 2.74
C VAL A 65 -4.03 16.84 4.10
N GLN A 66 -4.22 17.93 4.81
CA GLN A 66 -3.88 18.02 6.22
C GLN A 66 -5.14 17.75 7.05
N ILE A 67 -4.98 17.02 8.13
CA ILE A 67 -6.07 16.64 9.02
C ILE A 67 -5.72 17.12 10.41
N VAL A 68 -6.61 17.89 10.99
CA VAL A 68 -6.58 18.29 12.39
C VAL A 68 -7.37 17.25 13.17
N SER A 69 -6.73 16.55 14.06
CA SER A 69 -7.35 15.52 14.90
C SER A 69 -6.87 15.64 16.34
N ILE A 70 -7.67 15.15 17.27
CA ILE A 70 -7.24 15.00 18.66
C ILE A 70 -6.41 13.72 18.77
N ASP A 71 -5.27 13.79 19.47
CA ASP A 71 -4.43 12.62 19.71
C ASP A 71 -5.12 11.69 20.72
N ASP A 72 -5.54 10.54 20.27
CA ASP A 72 -6.23 9.50 21.03
C ASP A 72 -5.29 8.47 21.67
N ARG A 73 -3.98 8.66 21.51
CA ARG A 73 -2.98 7.77 22.10
C ARG A 73 -2.82 8.09 23.58
N GLU A 74 -3.05 7.09 24.42
CA GLU A 74 -2.75 7.13 25.84
C GLU A 74 -1.24 7.25 26.07
N LYS A 75 -0.66 7.57 27.06
CA LYS A 75 0.78 7.53 27.42
C LYS A 75 1.72 8.29 26.46
N VAL A 76 1.22 9.31 25.75
CA VAL A 76 2.00 10.19 24.89
C VAL A 76 1.91 11.63 25.40
N PRO A 77 2.98 12.46 25.36
CA PRO A 77 2.94 13.85 25.83
C PRO A 77 1.87 14.73 25.18
N ASN A 78 1.39 14.34 24.02
CA ASN A 78 0.37 15.06 23.25
C ASN A 78 -1.03 14.46 23.38
N ALA A 79 -1.26 13.51 24.31
CA ALA A 79 -2.57 12.90 24.53
C ALA A 79 -3.64 13.98 24.76
N GLY A 80 -4.76 13.91 24.07
CA GLY A 80 -5.86 14.87 24.16
C GLY A 80 -5.62 16.24 23.48
N LYS A 81 -4.41 16.51 22.96
CA LYS A 81 -4.13 17.77 22.24
C LYS A 81 -4.46 17.65 20.76
N GLN A 82 -4.69 18.80 20.15
CA GLN A 82 -4.87 18.88 18.70
C GLN A 82 -3.55 18.59 17.98
N LEU A 83 -3.60 17.70 17.00
CA LEU A 83 -2.48 17.29 16.19
C LEU A 83 -2.82 17.48 14.72
N VAL A 84 -1.99 18.21 14.00
CA VAL A 84 -2.05 18.30 12.54
C VAL A 84 -1.25 17.17 11.93
N SER A 85 -1.87 16.37 11.10
CA SER A 85 -1.23 15.24 10.43
C SER A 85 -1.51 15.25 8.93
N LEU A 86 -0.54 14.73 8.15
CA LEU A 86 -0.76 14.50 6.73
C LEU A 86 -1.72 13.31 6.54
N GLY A 87 -2.71 13.48 5.68
CA GLY A 87 -3.58 12.43 5.19
C GLY A 87 -3.41 12.22 3.68
N THR A 88 -3.43 10.98 3.23
CA THR A 88 -3.49 10.66 1.80
C THR A 88 -4.89 10.24 1.43
N VAL A 89 -5.48 10.92 0.46
CA VAL A 89 -6.81 10.64 -0.07
C VAL A 89 -6.71 9.58 -1.16
N LEU A 90 -7.45 8.50 -0.99
CA LEU A 90 -7.64 7.44 -1.97
C LEU A 90 -9.11 7.37 -2.35
N VAL A 91 -9.41 7.38 -3.63
CA VAL A 91 -10.75 7.08 -4.15
C VAL A 91 -10.91 5.56 -4.21
N THR A 92 -11.94 5.04 -3.60
CA THR A 92 -12.19 3.61 -3.43
C THR A 92 -13.49 3.21 -4.11
N PRO A 93 -13.47 3.05 -5.45
CA PRO A 93 -14.67 2.57 -6.14
C PRO A 93 -15.03 1.16 -5.66
N PRO A 94 -16.31 0.76 -5.76
CA PRO A 94 -16.71 -0.59 -5.44
C PRO A 94 -15.93 -1.61 -6.25
N VAL A 95 -15.67 -2.75 -5.65
CA VAL A 95 -14.90 -3.85 -6.24
C VAL A 95 -15.86 -4.99 -6.57
N LEU A 96 -15.87 -5.41 -7.82
CA LEU A 96 -16.69 -6.52 -8.29
C LEU A 96 -16.01 -7.86 -8.04
N ILE A 97 -16.72 -8.82 -7.47
CA ILE A 97 -16.24 -10.20 -7.32
C ILE A 97 -16.53 -10.96 -8.61
N LEU A 98 -15.46 -11.33 -9.33
CA LEU A 98 -15.55 -12.08 -10.57
C LEU A 98 -15.62 -13.58 -10.35
N GLY A 99 -14.96 -14.08 -9.34
CA GLY A 99 -14.86 -15.51 -9.12
C GLY A 99 -14.19 -15.90 -7.82
N VAL A 100 -14.16 -17.20 -7.57
CA VAL A 100 -13.47 -17.83 -6.46
C VAL A 100 -12.40 -18.77 -6.98
N ARG A 101 -11.25 -18.77 -6.31
CA ARG A 101 -10.12 -19.66 -6.60
C ARG A 101 -9.72 -20.40 -5.33
N GLY A 102 -9.63 -21.72 -5.43
CA GLY A 102 -9.13 -22.56 -4.33
C GLY A 102 -7.68 -22.98 -4.56
N TYR A 103 -6.86 -22.84 -3.52
CA TYR A 103 -5.46 -23.27 -3.51
C TYR A 103 -5.23 -24.45 -2.56
N SER A 104 -4.63 -25.51 -3.08
CA SER A 104 -3.97 -26.53 -2.27
C SER A 104 -2.56 -26.10 -1.92
N LYS A 105 -2.01 -26.65 -0.86
CA LYS A 105 -0.65 -26.36 -0.42
C LYS A 105 0.12 -27.64 -0.23
N ASP A 106 1.09 -27.84 -1.10
CA ASP A 106 2.06 -28.91 -1.04
C ASP A 106 3.43 -28.38 -0.60
N TYR A 107 4.42 -29.28 -0.52
CA TYR A 107 5.77 -28.87 -0.15
C TYR A 107 6.43 -27.93 -1.19
N ASP A 108 6.00 -27.97 -2.44
CA ASP A 108 6.45 -27.09 -3.52
C ASP A 108 5.77 -25.71 -3.51
N GLY A 109 4.69 -25.52 -2.74
CA GLY A 109 4.00 -24.24 -2.61
C GLY A 109 2.48 -24.32 -2.77
N LEU A 110 1.90 -23.24 -3.29
CA LEU A 110 0.46 -23.12 -3.51
C LEU A 110 0.12 -23.46 -4.97
N HIS A 111 -0.80 -24.40 -5.16
CA HIS A 111 -1.32 -24.82 -6.46
C HIS A 111 -2.81 -24.49 -6.56
N ALA A 112 -3.20 -23.85 -7.67
CA ALA A 112 -4.60 -23.57 -7.95
C ALA A 112 -5.29 -24.85 -8.43
N GLU A 113 -6.30 -25.30 -7.69
CA GLU A 113 -7.06 -26.51 -8.00
C GLU A 113 -8.29 -26.22 -8.86
N PHE A 114 -9.01 -25.18 -8.52
CA PHE A 114 -10.19 -24.78 -9.26
C PHE A 114 -10.37 -23.27 -9.33
N ASP A 115 -11.04 -22.84 -10.39
CA ASP A 115 -11.56 -21.50 -10.58
C ASP A 115 -13.03 -21.58 -10.93
N VAL A 116 -13.86 -20.79 -10.25
CA VAL A 116 -15.28 -20.63 -10.54
C VAL A 116 -15.57 -19.16 -10.72
N TYR A 117 -16.19 -18.79 -11.83
CA TYR A 117 -16.50 -17.40 -12.18
C TYR A 117 -17.99 -17.13 -12.11
N ALA A 118 -18.36 -15.87 -11.90
CA ALA A 118 -19.74 -15.40 -11.99
C ALA A 118 -20.27 -15.56 -13.42
N GLU A 119 -21.57 -15.81 -13.56
CA GLU A 119 -22.24 -15.91 -14.86
C GLU A 119 -22.40 -14.54 -15.50
N ASP A 120 -22.81 -13.57 -14.70
CA ASP A 120 -23.03 -12.19 -15.13
C ASP A 120 -21.76 -11.33 -14.96
N ILE A 121 -20.90 -11.33 -15.97
CA ILE A 121 -19.72 -10.49 -15.99
C ILE A 121 -19.95 -9.26 -16.89
N PRO A 122 -19.75 -8.03 -16.39
CA PRO A 122 -19.91 -6.83 -17.18
C PRO A 122 -19.06 -6.82 -18.46
N LYS A 123 -19.62 -6.35 -19.56
CA LYS A 123 -18.97 -6.35 -20.90
C LYS A 123 -17.61 -5.65 -20.93
N TYR A 124 -17.36 -4.66 -20.07
CA TYR A 124 -16.07 -3.97 -20.01
C TYR A 124 -14.94 -4.83 -19.45
N ILE A 125 -15.28 -5.86 -18.67
CA ILE A 125 -14.31 -6.84 -18.13
C ILE A 125 -14.15 -8.00 -19.11
N SER A 126 -15.25 -8.53 -19.64
CA SER A 126 -15.22 -9.67 -20.57
C SER A 126 -14.48 -9.39 -21.88
N LYS A 127 -14.34 -8.11 -22.28
CA LYS A 127 -13.51 -7.71 -23.43
C LYS A 127 -12.01 -7.88 -23.21
N GLU A 128 -11.55 -7.81 -21.96
CA GLU A 128 -10.12 -7.90 -21.62
C GLU A 128 -9.67 -9.33 -21.33
N MET A 129 -10.54 -10.13 -20.75
CA MET A 129 -10.27 -11.54 -20.42
C MET A 129 -11.53 -12.37 -20.63
N THR A 130 -11.36 -13.54 -21.22
CA THR A 130 -12.45 -14.50 -21.38
C THR A 130 -12.53 -15.38 -20.14
N PHE A 131 -13.60 -15.23 -19.39
CA PHE A 131 -13.91 -16.08 -18.24
C PHE A 131 -14.92 -17.11 -18.70
N LYS A 132 -14.56 -18.38 -18.62
CA LYS A 132 -15.45 -19.49 -18.95
C LYS A 132 -15.45 -20.50 -17.82
N ASN A 133 -16.60 -20.81 -17.31
CA ASN A 133 -16.78 -21.95 -16.42
C ASN A 133 -16.79 -23.24 -17.23
N LYS A 134 -16.20 -24.28 -16.67
CA LYS A 134 -16.43 -25.65 -17.14
C LYS A 134 -17.81 -26.09 -16.67
N GLU A 135 -18.47 -26.98 -17.42
CA GLU A 135 -19.73 -27.58 -16.99
C GLU A 135 -19.57 -28.21 -15.62
N GLY A 136 -20.49 -27.95 -14.70
CA GLY A 136 -20.43 -28.43 -13.32
C GLY A 136 -19.27 -27.87 -12.47
N ALA A 137 -18.71 -26.69 -12.84
CA ALA A 137 -17.57 -26.11 -12.11
C ALA A 137 -17.86 -25.89 -10.62
N LEU A 138 -19.07 -25.48 -10.25
CA LEU A 138 -19.49 -25.30 -8.86
C LEU A 138 -19.50 -26.62 -8.10
N GLU A 139 -20.12 -27.67 -8.66
CA GLU A 139 -20.20 -28.98 -8.01
C GLU A 139 -18.81 -29.62 -7.86
N ASN A 140 -17.97 -29.48 -8.89
CA ASN A 140 -16.59 -29.97 -8.84
C ASN A 140 -15.75 -29.22 -7.81
N ALA A 141 -15.96 -27.91 -7.65
CA ALA A 141 -15.32 -27.10 -6.61
C ALA A 141 -15.74 -27.54 -5.22
N GLU A 142 -17.04 -27.78 -4.98
CA GLU A 142 -17.57 -28.27 -3.70
C GLU A 142 -16.97 -29.63 -3.31
N LYS A 143 -16.86 -30.55 -4.28
CA LYS A 143 -16.22 -31.86 -4.06
C LYS A 143 -14.71 -31.73 -3.75
N GLY A 144 -14.07 -30.70 -4.34
CA GLY A 144 -12.64 -30.41 -4.20
C GLY A 144 -12.25 -29.75 -2.88
N LEU A 145 -13.19 -29.17 -2.11
CA LEU A 145 -12.92 -28.36 -0.91
C LEU A 145 -12.05 -29.06 0.15
N LYS A 146 -12.12 -30.38 0.26
CA LYS A 146 -11.32 -31.16 1.23
C LYS A 146 -9.79 -31.03 1.03
N LYS A 147 -9.33 -30.73 -0.19
CA LYS A 147 -7.91 -30.57 -0.53
C LYS A 147 -7.43 -29.12 -0.37
N ILE A 148 -8.36 -28.17 -0.27
CA ILE A 148 -8.07 -26.75 -0.28
C ILE A 148 -7.62 -26.28 1.10
N LYS A 149 -6.61 -25.41 1.12
CA LYS A 149 -6.12 -24.73 2.34
C LYS A 149 -6.38 -23.25 2.37
N GLU A 150 -6.45 -22.61 1.21
CA GLU A 150 -6.65 -21.18 1.10
C GLU A 150 -7.64 -20.85 -0.02
N ILE A 151 -8.58 -19.95 0.27
CA ILE A 151 -9.57 -19.46 -0.71
C ILE A 151 -9.30 -18.00 -1.01
N PHE A 152 -9.31 -17.70 -2.30
CA PHE A 152 -9.15 -16.34 -2.82
C PHE A 152 -10.38 -15.95 -3.64
N ALA A 153 -10.84 -14.73 -3.44
CA ALA A 153 -11.77 -14.07 -4.34
C ALA A 153 -11.00 -13.40 -5.48
N ILE A 154 -11.39 -13.64 -6.72
CA ILE A 154 -10.90 -12.92 -7.88
C ILE A 154 -11.74 -11.66 -8.00
N VAL A 155 -11.11 -10.51 -7.84
CA VAL A 155 -11.79 -9.22 -7.77
C VAL A 155 -11.34 -8.29 -8.89
N ALA A 156 -12.29 -7.52 -9.42
CA ALA A 156 -12.02 -6.52 -10.43
C ALA A 156 -12.45 -5.13 -9.99
N VAL A 157 -11.69 -4.13 -10.41
CA VAL A 157 -12.03 -2.74 -10.20
C VAL A 157 -11.93 -1.96 -11.51
N SER A 158 -12.94 -1.12 -11.76
CA SER A 158 -12.93 -0.23 -12.92
C SER A 158 -12.35 1.14 -12.53
N PRO A 159 -11.29 1.61 -13.21
CA PRO A 159 -10.79 2.97 -13.00
C PRO A 159 -11.82 4.05 -13.34
N ARG A 160 -12.72 3.77 -14.27
CA ARG A 160 -13.81 4.70 -14.65
C ARG A 160 -14.76 5.00 -13.50
N ALA A 161 -15.03 4.00 -12.64
CA ALA A 161 -15.85 4.20 -11.44
C ALA A 161 -15.19 5.18 -10.44
N ALA A 162 -13.86 5.35 -10.51
CA ALA A 162 -13.12 6.36 -9.76
C ALA A 162 -12.99 7.71 -10.49
N GLY A 163 -13.68 7.91 -11.62
CA GLY A 163 -13.57 9.11 -12.44
C GLY A 163 -12.30 9.21 -13.29
N LEU A 164 -11.57 8.10 -13.48
CA LEU A 164 -10.36 8.05 -14.30
C LEU A 164 -10.68 7.65 -15.75
N GLU A 165 -9.98 8.22 -16.71
CA GLU A 165 -10.18 7.94 -18.15
C GLU A 165 -9.69 6.56 -18.60
N MET A 166 -8.99 5.83 -17.73
CA MET A 166 -8.47 4.51 -18.04
C MET A 166 -9.61 3.50 -18.27
N LYS A 167 -9.58 2.80 -19.39
CA LYS A 167 -10.63 1.86 -19.80
C LYS A 167 -10.42 0.47 -19.21
N LYS A 168 -9.16 0.03 -19.10
CA LYS A 168 -8.78 -1.32 -18.68
C LYS A 168 -9.05 -1.53 -17.18
N PRO A 169 -9.85 -2.53 -16.81
CA PRO A 169 -10.05 -2.91 -15.42
C PRO A 169 -8.77 -3.52 -14.83
N TYR A 170 -8.61 -3.40 -13.51
CA TYR A 170 -7.58 -4.10 -12.76
C TYR A 170 -8.19 -5.33 -12.10
N ILE A 171 -7.56 -6.48 -12.32
CA ILE A 171 -8.00 -7.76 -11.77
C ILE A 171 -6.91 -8.28 -10.83
N PHE A 172 -7.29 -8.71 -9.65
CA PHE A 172 -6.34 -9.28 -8.68
C PHE A 172 -7.04 -10.25 -7.72
N GLU A 173 -6.25 -11.01 -7.01
CA GLU A 173 -6.71 -11.96 -6.01
C GLU A 173 -6.72 -11.32 -4.62
N ALA A 174 -7.79 -11.54 -3.87
CA ALA A 174 -7.95 -11.14 -2.49
C ALA A 174 -8.23 -12.38 -1.64
N MET A 175 -7.41 -12.64 -0.61
CA MET A 175 -7.63 -13.76 0.28
C MET A 175 -8.90 -13.55 1.09
N VAL A 176 -9.63 -14.64 1.29
CA VAL A 176 -10.74 -14.71 2.23
C VAL A 176 -10.27 -15.47 3.47
N SER A 177 -10.55 -14.97 4.65
CA SER A 177 -10.14 -15.59 5.90
C SER A 177 -11.17 -15.36 6.99
N GLY A 178 -11.21 -16.28 7.95
CA GLY A 178 -12.23 -16.40 9.00
C GLY A 178 -13.13 -17.59 8.74
N GLY A 179 -13.60 -18.27 9.77
CA GLY A 179 -14.41 -19.48 9.63
C GLY A 179 -13.66 -20.66 9.02
N ASP A 180 -14.40 -21.71 8.72
CA ASP A 180 -13.92 -22.87 8.01
C ASP A 180 -13.88 -22.64 6.50
N ILE A 181 -13.13 -23.45 5.77
CA ILE A 181 -12.98 -23.36 4.31
C ILE A 181 -14.33 -23.42 3.60
N GLN A 182 -15.27 -24.24 4.10
CA GLN A 182 -16.62 -24.32 3.54
C GLN A 182 -17.36 -22.99 3.67
N LYS A 183 -17.34 -22.38 4.87
CA LYS A 183 -17.96 -21.06 5.11
C LYS A 183 -17.32 -19.96 4.28
N GLN A 184 -16.00 -20.01 4.09
CA GLN A 184 -15.29 -19.06 3.21
C GLN A 184 -15.74 -19.19 1.76
N PHE A 185 -15.90 -20.42 1.29
CA PHE A 185 -16.39 -20.70 -0.07
C PHE A 185 -17.83 -20.21 -0.27
N GLU A 186 -18.72 -20.51 0.67
CA GLU A 186 -20.11 -20.07 0.66
C GLU A 186 -20.21 -18.52 0.65
N HIS A 187 -19.44 -17.85 1.49
CA HIS A 187 -19.41 -16.40 1.55
C HIS A 187 -19.00 -15.77 0.20
N VAL A 188 -18.00 -16.32 -0.49
CA VAL A 188 -17.61 -15.83 -1.82
C VAL A 188 -18.66 -16.20 -2.87
N LYS A 189 -19.22 -17.42 -2.80
CA LYS A 189 -20.28 -17.89 -3.69
C LYS A 189 -21.51 -16.97 -3.66
N GLU A 190 -21.96 -16.56 -2.48
CA GLU A 190 -23.06 -15.60 -2.29
C GLU A 190 -22.74 -14.20 -2.83
N SER A 191 -21.47 -13.86 -2.84
CA SER A 191 -20.97 -12.54 -3.27
C SER A 191 -20.57 -12.50 -4.74
N LEU A 192 -20.66 -13.62 -5.49
CA LEU A 192 -20.30 -13.66 -6.91
C LEU A 192 -21.17 -12.69 -7.73
N GLY A 193 -20.52 -11.92 -8.59
CA GLY A 193 -21.19 -10.91 -9.43
C GLY A 193 -21.63 -9.65 -8.69
N LYS A 194 -21.44 -9.56 -7.35
CA LYS A 194 -21.83 -8.39 -6.57
C LYS A 194 -20.66 -7.42 -6.39
N GLU A 195 -21.00 -6.16 -6.22
CA GLU A 195 -20.05 -5.10 -5.91
C GLU A 195 -19.91 -4.94 -4.40
N ILE A 196 -18.68 -4.95 -3.91
CA ILE A 196 -18.36 -4.75 -2.50
C ILE A 196 -17.76 -3.37 -2.28
N LYS A 197 -18.33 -2.60 -1.37
CA LYS A 197 -17.82 -1.31 -0.91
C LYS A 197 -16.75 -1.49 0.17
N ILE A 198 -15.92 -0.45 0.34
CA ILE A 198 -14.82 -0.48 1.32
C ILE A 198 -15.31 -0.61 2.76
N ASP A 199 -16.47 -0.05 3.09
CA ASP A 199 -17.07 -0.06 4.43
C ASP A 199 -17.44 -1.48 4.91
N GLN A 200 -17.65 -2.41 3.97
CA GLN A 200 -17.93 -3.81 4.28
C GLN A 200 -16.66 -4.59 4.67
N ILE A 201 -15.48 -4.08 4.28
CA ILE A 201 -14.20 -4.75 4.50
C ILE A 201 -13.42 -4.13 5.65
N PHE A 202 -13.35 -2.81 5.71
CA PHE A 202 -12.59 -2.06 6.70
C PHE A 202 -13.46 -1.12 7.52
N GLU A 203 -13.01 -0.83 8.73
CA GLU A 203 -13.65 0.10 9.65
C GLU A 203 -12.81 1.37 9.83
N THR A 204 -13.47 2.50 10.11
CA THR A 204 -12.78 3.75 10.44
C THR A 204 -11.98 3.57 11.74
N GLY A 205 -10.71 3.96 11.72
CA GLY A 205 -9.79 3.78 12.85
C GLY A 205 -8.93 2.55 12.76
N ALA A 206 -9.34 1.53 11.98
CA ALA A 206 -8.53 0.33 11.74
C ALA A 206 -7.21 0.66 11.02
N THR A 207 -6.26 -0.25 11.11
CA THR A 207 -4.99 -0.16 10.42
C THR A 207 -4.95 -1.12 9.24
N VAL A 208 -4.38 -0.64 8.14
CA VAL A 208 -4.25 -1.39 6.89
C VAL A 208 -2.81 -1.35 6.38
N ASP A 209 -2.41 -2.41 5.71
CA ASP A 209 -1.15 -2.45 4.98
C ASP A 209 -1.40 -2.06 3.52
N VAL A 210 -0.53 -1.22 2.99
CA VAL A 210 -0.68 -0.64 1.66
C VAL A 210 0.42 -1.12 0.74
N ALA A 211 0.04 -1.75 -0.37
CA ALA A 211 0.95 -2.21 -1.40
C ALA A 211 0.80 -1.37 -2.68
N ALA A 212 1.89 -0.79 -3.15
CA ALA A 212 1.89 0.01 -4.37
C ALA A 212 3.25 0.04 -5.07
N ILE A 213 3.26 0.52 -6.31
CA ILE A 213 4.47 0.80 -7.09
C ILE A 213 4.83 2.27 -6.93
N THR A 214 6.04 2.57 -6.49
CA THR A 214 6.51 3.93 -6.26
C THR A 214 6.67 4.72 -7.56
N LYS A 215 6.76 6.05 -7.45
CA LYS A 215 7.05 6.92 -8.59
C LYS A 215 8.42 6.58 -9.19
N GLY A 216 8.48 6.37 -10.49
CA GLY A 216 9.72 6.10 -11.21
C GLY A 216 10.55 7.37 -11.41
N HIS A 217 11.88 7.21 -11.38
CA HIS A 217 12.86 8.27 -11.63
C HIS A 217 13.94 7.84 -12.63
N GLY A 218 13.79 6.65 -13.21
CA GLY A 218 14.77 6.08 -14.14
C GLY A 218 16.11 5.75 -13.48
N TRP A 219 17.16 5.77 -14.27
CA TRP A 219 18.53 5.54 -13.83
C TRP A 219 19.08 6.77 -13.12
N GLN A 220 19.54 6.61 -11.89
CA GLN A 220 20.02 7.72 -11.06
C GLN A 220 21.40 7.44 -10.49
N GLY A 221 22.19 8.48 -10.37
CA GLY A 221 23.49 8.44 -9.71
C GLY A 221 23.41 8.21 -8.20
N VAL A 222 24.54 7.89 -7.60
CA VAL A 222 24.65 7.53 -6.19
C VAL A 222 24.15 8.59 -5.22
N MET A 223 24.23 9.85 -5.59
CA MET A 223 23.80 10.95 -4.73
C MET A 223 22.28 10.94 -4.55
N ARG A 224 21.52 10.87 -5.64
CA ARG A 224 20.05 10.81 -5.58
C ARG A 224 19.54 9.47 -5.10
N ARG A 225 20.19 8.38 -5.53
CA ARG A 225 19.73 7.02 -5.21
C ARG A 225 20.02 6.62 -3.76
N TRP A 226 21.13 7.10 -3.18
CA TRP A 226 21.63 6.66 -1.87
C TRP A 226 21.92 7.78 -0.89
N ASN A 227 21.62 9.04 -1.25
CA ASN A 227 21.92 10.23 -0.44
C ASN A 227 23.41 10.33 -0.04
N VAL A 228 24.30 9.96 -0.95
CA VAL A 228 25.73 10.12 -0.73
C VAL A 228 26.09 11.60 -0.83
N LYS A 229 26.83 12.11 0.12
CA LYS A 229 27.30 13.51 0.11
C LYS A 229 28.24 13.76 -1.07
N LYS A 230 28.13 14.93 -1.68
CA LYS A 230 29.08 15.41 -2.67
C LYS A 230 30.46 15.55 -2.02
N LYS A 231 31.53 15.14 -2.73
CA LYS A 231 32.90 15.35 -2.27
C LYS A 231 33.21 16.84 -2.20
N GLN A 232 34.25 17.21 -1.46
CA GLN A 232 34.71 18.60 -1.37
C GLN A 232 35.10 19.15 -2.75
N HIS A 233 35.02 20.45 -2.92
CA HIS A 233 35.29 21.12 -4.19
C HIS A 233 36.72 20.92 -4.71
N LYS A 234 37.70 20.74 -3.81
CA LYS A 234 39.09 20.42 -4.16
C LYS A 234 39.33 18.97 -4.62
N SER A 235 38.28 18.11 -4.63
CA SER A 235 38.43 16.75 -5.13
C SER A 235 38.66 16.77 -6.63
N ARG A 236 39.80 16.18 -7.07
CA ARG A 236 40.10 16.03 -8.49
C ARG A 236 39.28 14.93 -9.15
N LYS A 237 39.22 14.93 -10.47
CA LYS A 237 38.54 13.98 -11.37
C LYS A 237 37.01 13.97 -11.20
N THR A 238 36.47 13.49 -10.08
CA THR A 238 35.02 13.36 -9.90
C THR A 238 34.55 13.78 -8.51
N VAL A 239 33.51 14.57 -8.47
CA VAL A 239 32.92 15.12 -7.22
C VAL A 239 31.65 14.39 -6.83
N ARG A 240 30.94 13.79 -7.80
CA ARG A 240 29.60 13.21 -7.63
C ARG A 240 29.62 11.68 -7.49
N GLU A 241 30.68 11.11 -7.00
CA GLU A 241 30.89 9.67 -6.83
C GLU A 241 31.20 9.29 -5.38
N VAL A 242 31.08 8.00 -5.10
CA VAL A 242 31.57 7.41 -3.85
C VAL A 242 33.10 7.42 -3.86
N GLY A 243 33.73 7.56 -2.70
CA GLY A 243 35.18 7.50 -2.56
C GLY A 243 35.72 6.09 -2.79
N SER A 244 36.23 5.45 -1.77
CA SER A 244 36.72 4.08 -1.84
C SER A 244 35.58 3.11 -2.15
N LEU A 245 35.82 2.17 -3.06
CA LEU A 245 34.85 1.12 -3.45
C LEU A 245 35.05 -0.18 -2.68
N GLY A 246 36.13 -0.29 -1.93
CA GLY A 246 36.46 -1.48 -1.17
C GLY A 246 37.96 -1.75 -1.11
N PRO A 247 38.38 -2.85 -0.46
CA PRO A 247 39.75 -3.31 -0.44
C PRO A 247 40.15 -3.91 -1.81
N ILE A 248 41.45 -4.15 -1.99
CA ILE A 248 41.97 -4.79 -3.21
C ILE A 248 41.52 -6.24 -3.29
N SER A 249 41.49 -6.94 -2.17
CA SER A 249 40.99 -8.30 -2.03
C SER A 249 39.74 -8.33 -1.17
N PRO A 250 38.62 -8.94 -1.61
CA PRO A 250 38.38 -9.50 -2.93
C PRO A 250 38.28 -8.43 -4.03
N GLN A 251 38.63 -8.77 -5.26
CA GLN A 251 38.66 -7.84 -6.42
C GLN A 251 37.27 -7.39 -6.88
N SER A 252 36.19 -7.84 -6.27
CA SER A 252 34.83 -7.51 -6.61
C SER A 252 34.28 -6.39 -5.69
N VAL A 253 33.49 -5.48 -6.25
CA VAL A 253 32.79 -4.47 -5.46
C VAL A 253 31.59 -5.11 -4.77
N MET A 254 31.53 -5.02 -3.45
CA MET A 254 30.46 -5.58 -2.65
C MET A 254 29.12 -4.91 -2.97
N TYR A 255 28.03 -5.65 -2.85
CA TYR A 255 26.66 -5.14 -3.06
C TYR A 255 26.26 -4.02 -2.09
N THR A 256 26.92 -3.90 -0.96
CA THR A 256 26.70 -2.87 0.06
C THR A 256 27.20 -1.49 -0.36
N VAL A 257 28.06 -1.41 -1.38
CA VAL A 257 28.59 -0.15 -1.88
C VAL A 257 27.52 0.57 -2.71
N PRO A 258 27.22 1.84 -2.40
CA PRO A 258 26.25 2.62 -3.17
C PRO A 258 26.67 2.77 -4.64
N ARG A 259 25.86 2.30 -5.57
CA ARG A 259 26.08 2.40 -7.02
C ARG A 259 24.89 3.08 -7.71
N ALA A 260 25.15 3.63 -8.89
CA ALA A 260 24.12 4.13 -9.79
C ALA A 260 23.16 2.99 -10.20
N GLY A 261 21.95 3.32 -10.58
CA GLY A 261 20.97 2.33 -11.04
C GLY A 261 19.54 2.85 -10.98
N GLN A 262 18.60 1.95 -11.19
CA GLN A 262 17.17 2.23 -11.15
C GLN A 262 16.76 2.82 -9.80
N THR A 263 16.02 3.95 -9.84
CA THR A 263 15.43 4.59 -8.65
C THR A 263 13.96 4.83 -8.89
N GLY A 264 13.15 4.37 -7.95
CA GLY A 264 11.70 4.39 -8.09
C GLY A 264 11.17 3.34 -9.08
N PHE A 265 9.86 3.33 -9.26
CA PHE A 265 9.12 2.26 -9.93
C PHE A 265 9.41 0.89 -9.28
N HIS A 266 9.50 0.91 -7.96
CA HIS A 266 9.71 -0.28 -7.12
C HIS A 266 8.41 -0.67 -6.45
N GLN A 267 8.18 -1.97 -6.30
CA GLN A 267 7.13 -2.46 -5.43
C GLN A 267 7.51 -2.20 -3.98
N ARG A 268 6.59 -1.62 -3.22
CA ARG A 268 6.74 -1.37 -1.78
C ARG A 268 5.44 -1.72 -1.08
N VAL A 269 5.59 -2.23 0.13
CA VAL A 269 4.50 -2.44 1.08
C VAL A 269 4.81 -1.57 2.28
N GLU A 270 3.90 -0.69 2.63
CA GLU A 270 3.93 0.09 3.85
C GLU A 270 2.91 -0.48 4.82
N TYR A 271 3.33 -0.72 6.03
CA TYR A 271 2.55 -1.39 7.07
C TYR A 271 1.89 -0.37 7.99
N ASP A 272 0.83 -0.81 8.66
CA ASP A 272 0.19 -0.11 9.78
C ASP A 272 -0.27 1.32 9.45
N LYS A 273 -0.90 1.54 8.28
CA LYS A 273 -1.52 2.81 7.92
C LYS A 273 -2.92 2.89 8.54
N ARG A 274 -3.11 3.84 9.47
CA ARG A 274 -4.41 4.03 10.11
C ARG A 274 -5.39 4.72 9.18
N ILE A 275 -6.60 4.22 9.15
CA ILE A 275 -7.73 4.83 8.46
C ILE A 275 -8.25 5.97 9.34
N LEU A 276 -8.23 7.19 8.82
CA LEU A 276 -8.71 8.36 9.53
C LEU A 276 -10.19 8.66 9.22
N VAL A 277 -10.51 8.69 7.93
CA VAL A 277 -11.85 9.00 7.43
C VAL A 277 -12.23 7.99 6.37
N MET A 278 -13.46 7.55 6.40
CA MET A 278 -14.15 6.87 5.30
C MET A 278 -15.43 7.63 5.04
N GLY A 279 -15.77 7.86 3.78
CA GLY A 279 -16.99 8.57 3.42
C GLY A 279 -17.21 8.63 1.93
N ASN A 280 -18.30 9.28 1.56
CA ASN A 280 -18.64 9.54 0.18
C ASN A 280 -18.49 11.05 -0.10
N ALA A 281 -17.80 11.38 -1.19
CA ALA A 281 -17.50 12.77 -1.56
C ALA A 281 -18.71 13.55 -2.03
N ASP A 282 -19.76 12.86 -2.42
CA ASP A 282 -21.01 13.47 -2.87
C ASP A 282 -21.90 13.90 -1.67
N ASN A 283 -21.59 13.42 -0.46
CA ASN A 283 -22.21 13.83 0.78
C ASN A 283 -21.48 15.02 1.38
N ASP A 284 -22.09 16.18 1.42
CA ASP A 284 -21.51 17.50 1.76
C ASP A 284 -20.93 17.69 3.18
N LYS A 285 -20.96 16.67 4.03
CA LYS A 285 -20.49 16.78 5.42
C LYS A 285 -18.98 17.06 5.56
N LEU A 286 -18.18 16.62 4.60
CA LEU A 286 -16.72 16.82 4.60
C LEU A 286 -16.27 17.33 3.24
N LYS A 287 -15.97 18.61 3.14
CA LYS A 287 -15.35 19.17 1.92
C LYS A 287 -13.94 18.61 1.76
N ILE A 288 -13.76 17.68 0.81
CA ILE A 288 -12.48 17.04 0.53
C ILE A 288 -11.85 17.62 -0.73
N ASN A 289 -12.70 17.99 -1.70
CA ASN A 289 -12.24 18.53 -2.97
C ASN A 289 -11.73 19.96 -2.82
N PRO A 290 -10.47 20.25 -3.20
CA PRO A 290 -10.03 21.63 -3.37
C PRO A 290 -10.74 22.27 -4.56
N ASP A 291 -10.83 23.59 -4.55
CA ASP A 291 -11.33 24.34 -5.71
C ASP A 291 -10.43 24.05 -6.91
N GLY A 292 -11.01 23.58 -8.01
CA GLY A 292 -10.27 23.09 -9.17
C GLY A 292 -9.80 21.62 -9.08
N GLY A 293 -10.10 20.88 -8.00
CA GLY A 293 -9.74 19.48 -7.83
C GLY A 293 -8.28 19.22 -7.47
N TYR A 294 -7.94 17.95 -7.29
CA TYR A 294 -6.56 17.53 -7.00
C TYR A 294 -5.68 17.59 -8.24
N LYS A 295 -4.47 18.09 -8.07
CA LYS A 295 -3.47 18.16 -9.15
C LYS A 295 -3.25 16.78 -9.79
N HIS A 296 -3.41 16.69 -11.10
CA HIS A 296 -3.29 15.46 -11.90
C HIS A 296 -4.33 14.37 -11.63
N PHE A 297 -5.33 14.62 -10.80
CA PHE A 297 -6.41 13.66 -10.56
C PHE A 297 -7.76 14.23 -11.00
N GLY A 298 -8.06 15.46 -10.63
CA GLY A 298 -9.37 16.09 -10.80
C GLY A 298 -10.19 16.03 -9.50
N LEU A 299 -11.50 16.06 -9.64
CA LEU A 299 -12.44 15.98 -8.52
C LEU A 299 -12.58 14.52 -8.05
N VAL A 300 -12.59 14.33 -6.76
CA VAL A 300 -12.94 13.07 -6.11
C VAL A 300 -14.44 12.93 -6.13
N LYS A 301 -14.96 11.85 -6.69
CA LYS A 301 -16.36 11.47 -6.74
C LYS A 301 -16.57 10.10 -6.09
N GLY A 302 -17.72 9.91 -5.47
CA GLY A 302 -18.05 8.64 -4.82
C GLY A 302 -17.26 8.37 -3.54
N ASP A 303 -17.04 7.09 -3.25
CA ASP A 303 -16.44 6.66 -1.98
C ASP A 303 -14.93 6.94 -1.93
N PHE A 304 -14.48 7.38 -0.77
CA PHE A 304 -13.06 7.68 -0.53
C PHE A 304 -12.65 7.25 0.87
N ILE A 305 -11.34 7.11 1.03
CA ILE A 305 -10.68 6.84 2.31
C ILE A 305 -9.50 7.79 2.49
N ILE A 306 -9.27 8.24 3.71
CA ILE A 306 -8.09 9.01 4.06
C ILE A 306 -7.22 8.19 5.01
N LEU A 307 -6.01 7.89 4.56
CA LEU A 307 -5.01 7.18 5.33
C LEU A 307 -4.03 8.15 5.99
N LYS A 308 -3.65 7.88 7.23
CA LYS A 308 -2.66 8.67 7.96
C LYS A 308 -1.29 8.58 7.31
N GLY A 309 -0.70 9.73 7.03
CA GLY A 309 0.64 9.84 6.46
C GLY A 309 0.69 9.69 4.95
N SER A 310 1.89 9.49 4.42
CA SER A 310 2.13 9.28 3.00
C SER A 310 1.83 7.83 2.59
N VAL A 311 1.49 7.65 1.33
CA VAL A 311 1.26 6.33 0.71
C VAL A 311 2.12 6.24 -0.56
N PRO A 312 2.80 5.10 -0.82
CA PRO A 312 3.61 4.95 -2.01
C PRO A 312 2.78 5.05 -3.29
N GLY A 313 3.39 5.49 -4.36
CA GLY A 313 2.73 5.62 -5.65
C GLY A 313 2.53 7.07 -6.11
N THR A 314 2.25 7.21 -7.39
CA THR A 314 1.88 8.48 -8.02
C THR A 314 0.37 8.69 -7.96
N TYR A 315 -0.08 9.90 -8.27
CA TYR A 315 -1.49 10.16 -8.53
C TYR A 315 -2.04 9.24 -9.62
N ARG A 316 -3.33 8.91 -9.57
CA ARG A 316 -4.04 7.99 -10.49
C ARG A 316 -3.58 6.52 -10.43
N ARG A 317 -2.60 6.17 -9.58
CA ARG A 317 -2.10 4.79 -9.49
C ARG A 317 -2.98 3.96 -8.57
N LEU A 318 -3.20 2.70 -8.97
CA LEU A 318 -3.84 1.69 -8.15
C LEU A 318 -2.98 1.40 -6.92
N ILE A 319 -3.63 1.39 -5.79
CA ILE A 319 -3.09 1.05 -4.48
C ILE A 319 -3.93 -0.08 -3.93
N LYS A 320 -3.29 -1.18 -3.57
CA LYS A 320 -3.96 -2.33 -2.94
C LYS A 320 -3.80 -2.20 -1.43
N MET A 321 -4.88 -2.34 -0.71
CA MET A 321 -4.93 -2.32 0.75
C MET A 321 -5.31 -3.72 1.22
N ARG A 322 -4.66 -4.18 2.29
CA ARG A 322 -5.03 -5.43 2.95
C ARG A 322 -5.14 -5.21 4.46
N SER A 323 -5.82 -6.11 5.14
CA SER A 323 -5.82 -6.15 6.60
C SER A 323 -4.40 -6.28 7.16
N GLN A 324 -4.15 -5.65 8.29
CA GLN A 324 -2.85 -5.64 8.97
C GLN A 324 -2.34 -7.05 9.26
N ILE A 325 -1.02 -7.28 9.07
CA ILE A 325 -0.40 -8.60 9.28
C ILE A 325 0.56 -8.64 10.47
N ARG A 326 1.22 -7.53 10.81
CA ARG A 326 2.36 -7.55 11.74
C ARG A 326 2.01 -7.43 13.20
N ASN A 327 1.02 -6.65 13.54
CA ASN A 327 0.64 -6.36 14.93
C ASN A 327 -0.76 -6.91 15.21
N ALA A 328 -1.04 -7.18 16.48
CA ALA A 328 -2.41 -7.40 16.91
C ALA A 328 -3.25 -6.17 16.52
N PRO A 329 -4.48 -6.35 16.05
CA PRO A 329 -5.32 -5.22 15.70
C PRO A 329 -5.41 -4.29 16.92
N PRO A 330 -5.04 -2.99 16.79
CA PRO A 330 -5.24 -2.06 17.88
C PRO A 330 -6.74 -1.99 18.18
N LYS A 331 -7.10 -1.70 19.44
CA LYS A 331 -8.49 -1.34 19.75
C LYS A 331 -8.92 -0.29 18.75
N VAL A 332 -9.95 -0.58 17.97
CA VAL A 332 -10.44 0.31 16.91
C VAL A 332 -11.12 1.49 17.57
N ASN A 333 -10.35 2.51 17.90
CA ASN A 333 -10.89 3.77 18.34
C ASN A 333 -11.17 4.62 17.09
N LYS A 334 -12.39 5.10 16.94
CA LYS A 334 -12.70 6.07 15.88
C LYS A 334 -11.89 7.34 16.14
N PRO A 335 -11.08 7.80 15.18
CA PRO A 335 -10.29 9.01 15.39
C PRO A 335 -11.21 10.22 15.47
N ASN A 336 -10.98 11.09 16.44
CA ASN A 336 -11.70 12.34 16.56
C ASN A 336 -11.08 13.38 15.61
N ILE A 337 -11.75 13.63 14.49
CA ILE A 337 -11.30 14.56 13.46
C ILE A 337 -12.08 15.85 13.60
N LEU A 338 -11.36 16.93 13.78
CA LEU A 338 -11.94 18.28 13.91
C LEU A 338 -12.14 18.91 12.53
N GLU A 339 -11.11 18.87 11.68
CA GLU A 339 -11.14 19.51 10.38
C GLU A 339 -10.25 18.81 9.36
N VAL A 340 -10.65 18.85 8.09
CA VAL A 340 -9.82 18.48 6.93
C VAL A 340 -9.41 19.75 6.22
N VAL A 341 -8.14 20.12 6.33
CA VAL A 341 -7.60 21.36 5.77
C VAL A 341 -7.00 21.09 4.40
N ILE A 342 -7.48 21.78 3.40
CA ILE A 342 -6.97 21.74 2.04
C ILE A 342 -5.90 22.82 1.90
N TRP A 343 -4.75 22.51 1.33
CA TRP A 343 -3.50 23.31 1.34
C TRP A 343 -3.66 24.83 1.10
N TRP A 344 -4.58 25.24 0.24
CA TRP A 344 -4.73 26.66 -0.10
C TRP A 344 -5.45 27.48 0.98
N LYS A 345 -6.28 26.88 1.83
CA LYS A 345 -6.92 27.59 2.95
C LYS A 345 -5.90 28.08 3.99
N LEU A 346 -4.79 27.36 4.19
CA LEU A 346 -3.74 27.79 5.10
C LEU A 346 -3.05 29.09 4.65
N GLN A 347 -2.84 29.24 3.35
CA GLN A 347 -2.24 30.48 2.82
C GLN A 347 -3.20 31.69 3.00
N LEU A 348 -4.52 31.47 2.87
CA LEU A 348 -5.49 32.53 3.10
C LEU A 348 -5.61 32.92 4.57
N ILE A 349 -5.57 31.95 5.49
CA ILE A 349 -5.59 32.20 6.94
C ILE A 349 -4.33 32.96 7.35
N GLN A 350 -3.14 32.55 6.91
CA GLN A 350 -1.88 33.25 7.18
C GLN A 350 -1.86 34.65 6.57
N LEU A 351 -2.43 34.84 5.38
CA LEU A 351 -2.55 36.17 4.76
C LEU A 351 -3.58 37.05 5.45
N GLN A 352 -4.63 36.48 6.05
CA GLN A 352 -5.60 37.22 6.85
C GLN A 352 -5.03 37.60 8.20
N GLU A 353 -4.31 36.71 8.87
CA GLU A 353 -3.59 36.99 10.12
C GLU A 353 -2.55 38.10 9.93
N GLN A 354 -1.75 38.02 8.87
CA GLN A 354 -0.77 39.07 8.51
C GLN A 354 -1.41 40.42 8.12
N LYS A 355 -2.67 40.41 7.68
CA LYS A 355 -3.42 41.64 7.40
C LYS A 355 -4.09 42.24 8.62
N MET A 356 -4.35 41.44 9.65
CA MET A 356 -4.89 41.91 10.93
C MET A 356 -3.80 42.38 11.90
N GLU A 357 -2.56 41.96 11.69
CA GLU A 357 -1.38 42.44 12.44
C GLU A 357 -0.75 43.71 11.84
N LYS A 358 -1.22 44.16 10.70
CA LYS A 358 -0.85 45.46 10.08
C LYS A 358 -1.98 46.47 10.23
#